data_642102634ea19c33db8d228e4dad3fa7
#
_entry.id   642102634ea19c33db8d228e4dad3fa7
#
_cell.length_a   1.000
_cell.length_b   1.000
_cell.length_c   1.000
_cell.angle_alpha   90.00
_cell.angle_beta   90.00
_cell.angle_gamma   90.00
#
_symmetry.space_group_name_H-M   'P 1'
#
loop_
_entity.id
_entity.type
_entity.pdbx_description
1 polymer ?
#
loop_
_entity_poly.entity_id
_entity_poly.type
_entity_poly.pdbx_seq_one_letter_code
_entity_poly.pdbx_strand_id
1 'polypeptide(L)'
;KVKNTMAQNDTAKNGNGGNLGFEADLFKTADKLRGNMEPSDYKHVALGLIFLKYISDAFEARHKALLAEDAQAAEDKDEYLADNVFWVPKEARWSHLQANAKQPNIGTLIDDAMRAIEKDNESLKGVLPKDYARPALNKVMLGELIDLISGIALNEEGDRSKDILGRVYEYFLGQFAGAEGKRGGEFYTPRSVVRV
;
A
#
# COMPACT_ATOMS: atom_id res chain seq x y z
N LYS A 1 -57.87 -0.27 31.95
CA LYS A 1 -57.49 -0.66 30.53
C LYS A 1 -56.32 0.15 30.11
N VAL A 2 -55.14 -0.42 30.24
CA VAL A 2 -53.88 0.17 29.84
C VAL A 2 -53.45 -0.55 28.56
N LYS A 3 -53.30 0.18 27.45
CA LYS A 3 -52.72 -0.32 26.21
C LYS A 3 -51.24 -0.04 26.23
N ASN A 4 -50.48 -1.11 26.28
CA ASN A 4 -49.04 -1.11 26.17
C ASN A 4 -48.69 -1.14 24.67
N THR A 5 -48.09 -0.08 24.17
CA THR A 5 -47.55 -0.02 22.81
C THR A 5 -46.05 -0.24 22.90
N MET A 6 -45.62 -1.43 22.51
CA MET A 6 -44.22 -1.75 22.35
C MET A 6 -43.68 -1.00 21.12
N ALA A 7 -42.72 -0.13 21.35
CA ALA A 7 -41.86 0.41 20.31
C ALA A 7 -40.80 -0.63 20.00
N GLN A 8 -40.83 -1.17 18.80
CA GLN A 8 -39.74 -1.95 18.23
C GLN A 8 -38.60 -1.02 17.89
N ASN A 9 -37.48 -1.17 18.59
CA ASN A 9 -36.22 -0.56 18.25
C ASN A 9 -35.53 -1.47 17.21
N ASP A 10 -35.70 -1.16 15.96
CA ASP A 10 -34.84 -1.67 14.88
C ASP A 10 -33.49 -1.00 14.97
N THR A 11 -32.58 -1.57 15.74
CA THR A 11 -31.16 -1.27 15.62
C THR A 11 -30.61 -2.06 14.45
N ALA A 12 -30.63 -1.45 13.26
CA ALA A 12 -29.84 -1.89 12.15
C ALA A 12 -28.36 -1.83 12.59
N LYS A 13 -27.78 -3.01 12.84
CA LYS A 13 -26.36 -3.17 13.01
C LYS A 13 -25.68 -2.91 11.67
N ASN A 14 -25.27 -1.68 11.43
CA ASN A 14 -24.25 -1.37 10.44
C ASN A 14 -22.91 -1.96 10.93
N GLY A 15 -22.63 -3.18 10.51
CA GLY A 15 -21.33 -3.79 10.68
C GLY A 15 -20.36 -3.20 9.64
N ASN A 16 -19.76 -2.07 9.94
CA ASN A 16 -18.52 -1.63 9.31
C ASN A 16 -17.86 -0.47 10.09
N GLY A 17 -17.78 -0.57 11.40
CA GLY A 17 -17.15 0.40 12.29
C GLY A 17 -15.72 0.00 12.71
N GLY A 18 -14.92 -0.54 11.80
CA GLY A 18 -13.50 -0.78 12.06
C GLY A 18 -12.70 0.50 11.86
N ASN A 19 -12.39 1.16 12.95
CA ASN A 19 -11.32 2.14 13.17
C ASN A 19 -11.01 3.13 12.03
N LEU A 20 -12.01 3.94 11.62
CA LEU A 20 -11.83 5.05 10.67
C LEU A 20 -10.89 6.17 11.19
N GLY A 21 -10.45 6.11 12.47
CA GLY A 21 -9.53 7.08 13.04
C GLY A 21 -8.09 6.89 12.57
N PHE A 22 -7.65 5.65 12.43
CA PHE A 22 -6.27 5.32 12.07
C PHE A 22 -5.92 5.75 10.65
N GLU A 23 -6.75 5.41 9.68
CA GLU A 23 -6.54 5.76 8.27
C GLU A 23 -6.56 7.28 8.07
N ALA A 24 -7.45 7.97 8.77
CA ALA A 24 -7.55 9.43 8.71
C ALA A 24 -6.31 10.11 9.34
N ASP A 25 -5.83 9.63 10.46
CA ASP A 25 -4.64 10.16 11.12
C ASP A 25 -3.37 9.88 10.31
N LEU A 26 -3.29 8.70 9.70
CA LEU A 26 -2.21 8.33 8.81
C LEU A 26 -2.18 9.23 7.57
N PHE A 27 -3.32 9.44 6.92
CA PHE A 27 -3.43 10.36 5.78
C PHE A 27 -3.05 11.78 6.16
N LYS A 28 -3.53 12.28 7.29
CA LYS A 28 -3.22 13.61 7.79
C LYS A 28 -1.73 13.80 8.06
N THR A 29 -1.06 12.77 8.57
CA THR A 29 0.39 12.79 8.79
C THR A 29 1.13 12.75 7.45
N ALA A 30 0.73 11.88 6.54
CA ALA A 30 1.30 11.81 5.21
C ALA A 30 1.11 13.12 4.43
N ASP A 31 -0.07 13.74 4.51
CA ASP A 31 -0.34 15.02 3.84
C ASP A 31 0.52 16.18 4.37
N LYS A 32 0.89 16.16 5.65
CA LYS A 32 1.85 17.13 6.20
C LYS A 32 3.24 16.99 5.57
N LEU A 33 3.66 15.78 5.24
CA LEU A 33 4.93 15.53 4.57
C LEU A 33 4.96 16.05 3.13
N ARG A 34 3.79 16.26 2.53
CA ARG A 34 3.65 16.80 1.19
C ARG A 34 4.31 18.17 1.02
N GLY A 35 4.26 19.02 2.05
CA GLY A 35 4.76 20.38 1.97
C GLY A 35 4.05 21.19 0.87
N ASN A 36 4.84 21.81 -0.01
CA ASN A 36 4.35 22.64 -1.11
C ASN A 36 4.12 21.86 -2.42
N MET A 37 4.20 20.52 -2.39
CA MET A 37 3.96 19.69 -3.58
C MET A 37 2.48 19.74 -3.98
N GLU A 38 2.21 19.79 -5.28
CA GLU A 38 0.85 19.71 -5.80
C GLU A 38 0.18 18.38 -5.41
N PRO A 39 -1.12 18.39 -5.03
CA PRO A 39 -1.82 17.17 -4.60
C PRO A 39 -1.79 16.04 -5.64
N SER A 40 -1.89 16.36 -6.92
CA SER A 40 -1.84 15.38 -8.01
C SER A 40 -0.49 14.67 -8.11
N ASP A 41 0.61 15.39 -7.94
CA ASP A 41 1.96 14.83 -7.93
C ASP A 41 2.20 13.97 -6.68
N TYR A 42 1.78 14.47 -5.53
CA TYR A 42 1.92 13.78 -4.26
C TYR A 42 1.12 12.48 -4.20
N LYS A 43 -0.07 12.46 -4.80
CA LYS A 43 -0.90 11.26 -4.94
C LYS A 43 -0.10 10.07 -5.50
N HIS A 44 0.59 10.27 -6.62
CA HIS A 44 1.39 9.22 -7.25
C HIS A 44 2.53 8.75 -6.34
N VAL A 45 3.19 9.67 -5.64
CA VAL A 45 4.24 9.36 -4.68
C VAL A 45 3.70 8.50 -3.54
N ALA A 46 2.65 8.94 -2.86
CA ALA A 46 2.11 8.26 -1.69
C ALA A 46 1.48 6.91 -2.04
N LEU A 47 0.61 6.85 -3.05
CA LEU A 47 -0.07 5.62 -3.44
C LEU A 47 0.90 4.59 -4.01
N GLY A 48 1.92 5.01 -4.75
CA GLY A 48 2.95 4.12 -5.27
C GLY A 48 3.74 3.45 -4.15
N LEU A 49 4.11 4.17 -3.09
CA LEU A 49 4.80 3.61 -1.93
C LEU A 49 3.91 2.67 -1.11
N ILE A 50 2.65 3.02 -0.89
CA ILE A 50 1.70 2.14 -0.19
C ILE A 50 1.49 0.84 -0.97
N PHE A 51 1.35 0.93 -2.29
CA PHE A 51 1.24 -0.25 -3.16
C PHE A 51 2.49 -1.12 -3.10
N LEU A 52 3.67 -0.53 -3.16
CA LEU A 52 4.95 -1.24 -3.05
C LEU A 52 5.07 -1.97 -1.70
N LYS A 53 4.68 -1.30 -0.61
CA LYS A 53 4.61 -1.94 0.72
C LYS A 53 3.68 -3.14 0.72
N TYR A 54 2.48 -2.98 0.15
CA TYR A 54 1.48 -4.05 0.07
C TYR A 54 2.00 -5.29 -0.66
N ILE A 55 2.56 -5.13 -1.85
CA ILE A 55 3.08 -6.27 -2.64
C ILE A 55 4.30 -6.91 -1.99
N SER A 56 5.16 -6.10 -1.35
CA SER A 56 6.32 -6.62 -0.62
C SER A 56 5.92 -7.42 0.60
N ASP A 57 4.96 -6.96 1.39
CA ASP A 57 4.48 -7.70 2.57
C ASP A 57 3.79 -9.01 2.19
N ALA A 58 2.99 -9.00 1.11
CA ALA A 58 2.37 -10.20 0.58
C ALA A 58 3.43 -11.23 0.12
N PHE A 59 4.46 -10.75 -0.58
CA PHE A 59 5.58 -11.59 -0.99
C PHE A 59 6.33 -12.17 0.21
N GLU A 60 6.70 -11.35 1.19
CA GLU A 60 7.47 -11.80 2.35
C GLU A 60 6.70 -12.82 3.21
N ALA A 61 5.39 -12.65 3.35
CA ALA A 61 4.54 -13.62 4.04
C ALA A 61 4.53 -14.98 3.33
N ARG A 62 4.37 -14.98 1.99
CA ARG A 62 4.41 -16.22 1.21
C ARG A 62 5.82 -16.83 1.20
N HIS A 63 6.85 -16.03 1.06
CA HIS A 63 8.24 -16.49 1.08
C HIS A 63 8.59 -17.18 2.39
N LYS A 64 8.18 -16.60 3.52
CA LYS A 64 8.38 -17.22 4.83
C LYS A 64 7.66 -18.57 4.97
N ALA A 65 6.44 -18.67 4.44
CA ALA A 65 5.68 -19.92 4.45
C ALA A 65 6.38 -20.99 3.60
N LEU A 66 6.80 -20.66 2.37
CA LEU A 66 7.52 -21.57 1.50
C LEU A 66 8.85 -22.02 2.08
N LEU A 67 9.62 -21.11 2.69
CA LEU A 67 10.87 -21.48 3.36
C LEU A 67 10.68 -22.49 4.49
N ALA A 68 9.54 -22.48 5.16
CA ALA A 68 9.22 -23.45 6.21
C ALA A 68 8.84 -24.83 5.66
N GLU A 69 8.34 -24.89 4.42
CA GLU A 69 7.93 -26.14 3.74
C GLU A 69 9.06 -26.70 2.88
N ASP A 70 9.58 -25.91 1.96
CA ASP A 70 10.67 -26.27 1.04
C ASP A 70 11.45 -25.01 0.61
N ALA A 71 12.73 -24.95 0.96
CA ALA A 71 13.59 -23.84 0.60
C ALA A 71 13.78 -23.65 -0.92
N GLN A 72 13.66 -24.72 -1.72
CA GLN A 72 13.75 -24.61 -3.18
C GLN A 72 12.50 -23.99 -3.77
N ALA A 73 11.32 -24.32 -3.24
CA ALA A 73 10.05 -23.71 -3.64
C ALA A 73 10.02 -22.20 -3.35
N ALA A 74 10.70 -21.75 -2.30
CA ALA A 74 10.79 -20.32 -1.97
C ALA A 74 11.52 -19.46 -3.02
N GLU A 75 12.33 -20.07 -3.89
CA GLU A 75 13.02 -19.38 -4.99
C GLU A 75 12.33 -19.62 -6.35
N ASP A 76 11.22 -20.36 -6.38
CA ASP A 76 10.42 -20.62 -7.59
C ASP A 76 9.31 -19.56 -7.75
N LYS A 77 9.40 -18.77 -8.80
CA LYS A 77 8.42 -17.69 -9.08
C LYS A 77 7.01 -18.25 -9.35
N ASP A 78 6.88 -19.43 -9.86
CA ASP A 78 5.59 -20.04 -10.18
C ASP A 78 4.77 -20.36 -8.93
N GLU A 79 5.43 -20.63 -7.80
CA GLU A 79 4.78 -20.82 -6.51
C GLU A 79 4.08 -19.55 -5.98
N TYR A 80 4.60 -18.38 -6.32
CA TYR A 80 3.98 -17.10 -5.98
C TYR A 80 2.85 -16.77 -6.93
N LEU A 81 3.04 -17.02 -8.21
CA LEU A 81 2.03 -16.77 -9.24
C LEU A 81 0.78 -17.61 -9.01
N ALA A 82 0.93 -18.87 -8.58
CA ALA A 82 -0.18 -19.76 -8.26
C ALA A 82 -1.08 -19.20 -7.15
N ASP A 83 -0.51 -18.45 -6.20
CA ASP A 83 -1.22 -17.81 -5.09
C ASP A 83 -1.58 -16.34 -5.37
N ASN A 84 -1.45 -15.87 -6.60
CA ASN A 84 -1.65 -14.47 -7.00
C ASN A 84 -0.76 -13.47 -6.22
N VAL A 85 0.43 -13.89 -5.84
CA VAL A 85 1.44 -13.05 -5.19
C VAL A 85 2.47 -12.61 -6.22
N PHE A 86 2.76 -11.32 -6.28
CA PHE A 86 3.80 -10.79 -7.16
C PHE A 86 5.18 -11.16 -6.65
N TRP A 87 6.06 -11.55 -7.56
CA TRP A 87 7.46 -11.75 -7.23
C TRP A 87 8.13 -10.42 -6.92
N VAL A 88 8.83 -10.35 -5.78
CA VAL A 88 9.57 -9.16 -5.37
C VAL A 88 11.07 -9.49 -5.24
N PRO A 89 11.91 -9.02 -6.17
CA PRO A 89 13.36 -9.16 -6.07
C PRO A 89 13.92 -8.58 -4.77
N LYS A 90 15.06 -9.07 -4.30
CA LYS A 90 15.65 -8.68 -3.01
C LYS A 90 15.86 -7.17 -2.88
N GLU A 91 16.33 -6.54 -3.95
CA GLU A 91 16.57 -5.09 -4.03
C GLU A 91 15.28 -4.25 -4.05
N ALA A 92 14.13 -4.86 -4.31
CA ALA A 92 12.83 -4.21 -4.36
C ALA A 92 11.98 -4.45 -3.11
N ARG A 93 12.42 -5.28 -2.18
CA ARG A 93 11.70 -5.57 -0.94
C ARG A 93 11.63 -4.33 -0.06
N TRP A 94 10.53 -4.18 0.63
CA TRP A 94 10.30 -3.03 1.50
C TRP A 94 11.38 -2.90 2.59
N SER A 95 11.83 -4.00 3.16
CA SER A 95 12.92 -4.03 4.14
C SER A 95 14.22 -3.40 3.60
N HIS A 96 14.54 -3.62 2.32
CA HIS A 96 15.69 -2.98 1.67
C HIS A 96 15.50 -1.47 1.53
N LEU A 97 14.34 -1.02 1.08
CA LEU A 97 14.04 0.41 0.96
C LEU A 97 14.00 1.11 2.31
N GLN A 98 13.42 0.47 3.32
CA GLN A 98 13.38 1.00 4.68
C GLN A 98 14.79 1.16 5.28
N ALA A 99 15.65 0.18 5.09
CA ALA A 99 17.04 0.26 5.55
C ALA A 99 17.82 1.40 4.89
N ASN A 100 17.43 1.82 3.68
CA ASN A 100 18.06 2.88 2.91
C ASN A 100 17.23 4.19 2.87
N ALA A 101 16.17 4.31 3.66
CA ALA A 101 15.22 5.42 3.59
C ALA A 101 15.86 6.81 3.79
N LYS A 102 16.96 6.89 4.53
CA LYS A 102 17.69 8.14 4.82
C LYS A 102 18.82 8.44 3.85
N GLN A 103 19.04 7.58 2.84
CA GLN A 103 20.10 7.79 1.86
C GLN A 103 19.68 8.85 0.82
N PRO A 104 20.65 9.67 0.32
CA PRO A 104 20.36 10.71 -0.67
C PRO A 104 19.80 10.15 -1.99
N ASN A 105 20.12 8.90 -2.32
CA ASN A 105 19.70 8.20 -3.52
C ASN A 105 18.40 7.39 -3.34
N ILE A 106 17.63 7.61 -2.28
CA ILE A 106 16.41 6.82 -2.00
C ILE A 106 15.43 6.87 -3.17
N GLY A 107 15.29 8.02 -3.85
CA GLY A 107 14.44 8.12 -5.03
C GLY A 107 14.85 7.17 -6.16
N THR A 108 16.15 7.05 -6.43
CA THR A 108 16.69 6.10 -7.41
C THR A 108 16.43 4.66 -7.00
N LEU A 109 16.61 4.33 -5.72
CA LEU A 109 16.33 2.98 -5.20
C LEU A 109 14.84 2.60 -5.36
N ILE A 110 13.93 3.54 -5.15
CA ILE A 110 12.50 3.31 -5.38
C ILE A 110 12.22 3.07 -6.87
N ASP A 111 12.75 3.91 -7.75
CA ASP A 111 12.58 3.75 -9.20
C ASP A 111 13.12 2.42 -9.71
N ASP A 112 14.27 2.01 -9.22
CA ASP A 112 14.89 0.72 -9.57
C ASP A 112 14.08 -0.46 -9.03
N ALA A 113 13.53 -0.34 -7.82
CA ALA A 113 12.63 -1.32 -7.25
C ALA A 113 11.36 -1.50 -8.11
N MET A 114 10.74 -0.40 -8.53
CA MET A 114 9.56 -0.44 -9.41
C MET A 114 9.88 -1.12 -10.76
N ARG A 115 11.02 -0.79 -11.36
CA ARG A 115 11.47 -1.43 -12.62
C ARG A 115 11.74 -2.92 -12.45
N ALA A 116 12.37 -3.32 -11.35
CA ALA A 116 12.68 -4.71 -11.06
C ALA A 116 11.40 -5.54 -10.89
N ILE A 117 10.40 -5.01 -10.18
CA ILE A 117 9.10 -5.65 -10.01
C ILE A 117 8.37 -5.79 -11.34
N GLU A 118 8.32 -4.74 -12.16
CA GLU A 118 7.69 -4.80 -13.49
C GLU A 118 8.37 -5.79 -14.42
N LYS A 119 9.70 -5.90 -14.35
CA LYS A 119 10.46 -6.86 -15.16
C LYS A 119 10.07 -8.31 -14.86
N ASP A 120 9.82 -8.61 -13.62
CA ASP A 120 9.52 -9.97 -13.15
C ASP A 120 8.01 -10.28 -13.09
N ASN A 121 7.15 -9.29 -13.34
CA ASN A 121 5.69 -9.45 -13.31
C ASN A 121 5.05 -8.78 -14.53
N GLU A 122 4.75 -9.56 -15.56
CA GLU A 122 4.22 -9.05 -16.84
C GLU A 122 2.92 -8.23 -16.67
N SER A 123 2.07 -8.62 -15.72
CA SER A 123 0.81 -7.91 -15.44
C SER A 123 0.99 -6.50 -14.86
N LEU A 124 2.17 -6.20 -14.32
CA LEU A 124 2.51 -4.88 -13.77
C LEU A 124 3.31 -4.00 -14.72
N LYS A 125 3.67 -4.51 -15.89
CA LYS A 125 4.52 -3.80 -16.85
C LYS A 125 3.92 -2.46 -17.28
N GLY A 126 4.68 -1.38 -17.04
CA GLY A 126 4.26 -0.02 -17.35
C GLY A 126 3.20 0.58 -16.40
N VAL A 127 2.84 -0.12 -15.34
CA VAL A 127 1.78 0.30 -14.40
C VAL A 127 2.34 1.05 -13.20
N LEU A 128 3.52 0.64 -12.69
CA LEU A 128 4.06 1.22 -11.47
C LEU A 128 4.59 2.63 -11.69
N PRO A 129 4.32 3.57 -10.77
CA PRO A 129 4.87 4.91 -10.87
C PRO A 129 6.39 4.88 -10.73
N LYS A 130 7.06 5.69 -11.54
CA LYS A 130 8.49 5.94 -11.49
C LYS A 130 8.68 7.46 -11.42
N ASP A 131 9.89 7.94 -11.33
CA ASP A 131 10.20 9.36 -11.22
C ASP A 131 10.35 9.87 -9.77
N TYR A 132 10.65 8.94 -8.85
CA TYR A 132 11.02 9.27 -7.46
C TYR A 132 12.42 9.90 -7.37
N ALA A 133 13.28 9.65 -8.38
CA ALA A 133 14.62 10.21 -8.46
C ALA A 133 14.65 11.69 -8.90
N ARG A 134 13.52 12.23 -9.40
CA ARG A 134 13.49 13.62 -9.90
C ARG A 134 14.00 14.63 -8.86
N PRO A 135 14.80 15.64 -9.28
CA PRO A 135 15.41 16.61 -8.34
C PRO A 135 14.38 17.41 -7.53
N ALA A 136 13.22 17.69 -8.10
CA ALA A 136 12.15 18.44 -7.44
C ALA A 136 11.51 17.69 -6.26
N LEU A 137 11.69 16.37 -6.16
CA LEU A 137 11.15 15.55 -5.10
C LEU A 137 12.09 15.52 -3.89
N ASN A 138 11.61 15.96 -2.74
CA ASN A 138 12.39 16.03 -1.52
C ASN A 138 12.71 14.62 -1.01
N LYS A 139 14.00 14.26 -0.92
CA LYS A 139 14.46 12.93 -0.51
C LYS A 139 14.27 12.68 0.99
N VAL A 140 14.33 13.71 1.82
CA VAL A 140 14.03 13.60 3.25
C VAL A 140 12.55 13.25 3.44
N MET A 141 11.67 13.94 2.74
CA MET A 141 10.23 13.64 2.74
C MET A 141 9.95 12.20 2.30
N LEU A 142 10.63 11.69 1.27
CA LEU A 142 10.50 10.29 0.84
C LEU A 142 10.91 9.32 1.96
N GLY A 143 12.02 9.57 2.63
CA GLY A 143 12.47 8.77 3.76
C GLY A 143 11.48 8.76 4.91
N GLU A 144 10.95 9.92 5.28
CA GLU A 144 9.94 10.05 6.34
C GLU A 144 8.62 9.34 5.95
N LEU A 145 8.22 9.41 4.69
CA LEU A 145 7.03 8.73 4.19
C LEU A 145 7.21 7.20 4.20
N ILE A 146 8.40 6.69 3.87
CA ILE A 146 8.74 5.27 3.99
C ILE A 146 8.65 4.84 5.46
N ASP A 147 9.21 5.60 6.39
CA ASP A 147 9.15 5.30 7.83
C ASP A 147 7.70 5.29 8.34
N LEU A 148 6.87 6.23 7.91
CA LEU A 148 5.46 6.30 8.25
C LEU A 148 4.69 5.06 7.74
N ILE A 149 4.88 4.70 6.48
CA ILE A 149 4.22 3.54 5.86
C ILE A 149 4.72 2.23 6.47
N SER A 150 5.98 2.17 6.86
CA SER A 150 6.56 1.01 7.56
C SER A 150 5.87 0.71 8.89
N GLY A 151 5.30 1.72 9.53
CA GLY A 151 4.51 1.58 10.77
C GLY A 151 3.13 0.93 10.56
N ILE A 152 2.65 0.79 9.32
CA ILE A 152 1.36 0.19 9.04
C ILE A 152 1.48 -1.33 9.19
N ALA A 153 0.61 -1.92 10.00
CA ALA A 153 0.45 -3.36 10.15
C ALA A 153 1.64 -4.15 10.74
N LEU A 154 2.61 -3.48 11.38
CA LEU A 154 3.76 -4.14 12.01
C LEU A 154 3.40 -5.12 13.14
N ASN A 155 2.19 -5.09 13.67
CA ASN A 155 1.76 -5.87 14.83
C ASN A 155 0.70 -6.93 14.51
N GLU A 156 0.32 -7.12 13.25
CA GLU A 156 -0.71 -8.08 12.89
C GLU A 156 -0.17 -9.16 11.95
N GLU A 157 -0.26 -10.42 12.36
CA GLU A 157 0.16 -11.56 11.57
C GLU A 157 -0.89 -11.94 10.52
N GLY A 158 -0.44 -12.25 9.30
CA GLY A 158 -1.24 -12.90 8.26
C GLY A 158 -2.20 -11.98 7.48
N ASP A 159 -3.39 -12.49 7.16
CA ASP A 159 -4.36 -11.86 6.26
C ASP A 159 -4.85 -10.48 6.73
N ARG A 160 -4.85 -10.21 8.04
CA ARG A 160 -5.26 -8.92 8.59
C ARG A 160 -4.36 -7.76 8.18
N SER A 161 -3.06 -8.00 8.02
CA SER A 161 -2.13 -6.95 7.59
C SER A 161 -2.38 -6.52 6.15
N LYS A 162 -2.72 -7.47 5.28
CA LYS A 162 -3.12 -7.20 3.89
C LYS A 162 -4.41 -6.39 3.83
N ASP A 163 -5.39 -6.73 4.66
CA ASP A 163 -6.65 -6.01 4.75
C ASP A 163 -6.46 -4.56 5.22
N ILE A 164 -5.58 -4.33 6.18
CA ILE A 164 -5.28 -3.00 6.70
C ILE A 164 -4.60 -2.14 5.63
N LEU A 165 -3.59 -2.66 4.95
CA LEU A 165 -2.93 -1.94 3.86
C LEU A 165 -3.86 -1.67 2.68
N GLY A 166 -4.71 -2.63 2.31
CA GLY A 166 -5.74 -2.46 1.29
C GLY A 166 -6.71 -1.34 1.65
N ARG A 167 -7.17 -1.28 2.90
CA ARG A 167 -8.04 -0.22 3.42
C ARG A 167 -7.35 1.15 3.43
N VAL A 168 -6.10 1.21 3.85
CA VAL A 168 -5.30 2.45 3.80
C VAL A 168 -5.15 2.94 2.36
N TYR A 169 -4.84 2.05 1.44
CA TYR A 169 -4.72 2.38 0.02
C TYR A 169 -6.03 2.95 -0.53
N GLU A 170 -7.16 2.30 -0.30
CA GLU A 170 -8.47 2.76 -0.76
C GLU A 170 -8.89 4.07 -0.09
N TYR A 171 -8.60 4.23 1.19
CA TYR A 171 -8.86 5.48 1.89
C TYR A 171 -8.08 6.63 1.28
N PHE A 172 -6.77 6.47 1.04
CA PHE A 172 -5.93 7.47 0.40
C PHE A 172 -6.42 7.80 -1.00
N LEU A 173 -6.74 6.77 -1.80
CA LEU A 173 -7.29 6.95 -3.15
C LEU A 173 -8.58 7.78 -3.12
N GLY A 174 -9.48 7.53 -2.18
CA GLY A 174 -10.72 8.29 -1.99
C GLY A 174 -10.47 9.75 -1.59
N GLN A 175 -9.52 10.02 -0.70
CA GLN A 175 -9.15 11.37 -0.30
C GLN A 175 -8.59 12.18 -1.47
N PHE A 176 -7.70 11.58 -2.26
CA PHE A 176 -7.16 12.23 -3.44
C PHE A 176 -8.21 12.46 -4.53
N ALA A 177 -9.13 11.53 -4.75
CA ALA A 177 -10.23 11.70 -5.71
C ALA A 177 -11.17 12.85 -5.29
N GLY A 178 -11.41 13.01 -4.00
CA GLY A 178 -12.18 14.14 -3.45
C GLY A 178 -11.50 15.49 -3.65
N ALA A 179 -10.17 15.54 -3.54
CA ALA A 179 -9.38 16.76 -3.71
C ALA A 179 -9.25 17.21 -5.17
N GLU A 180 -9.21 16.27 -6.12
CA GLU A 180 -9.07 16.57 -7.55
C GLU A 180 -10.38 17.03 -8.21
N GLY A 181 -11.50 16.94 -7.49
CA GLY A 181 -12.82 17.18 -8.09
C GLY A 181 -13.06 16.23 -9.27
N LYS A 182 -14.28 15.98 -9.69
CA LYS A 182 -14.79 14.98 -10.65
C LYS A 182 -14.02 14.75 -11.99
N ARG A 183 -12.79 15.16 -12.10
CA ARG A 183 -11.90 14.82 -13.21
C ARG A 183 -11.17 13.54 -12.85
N GLY A 184 -11.73 12.41 -13.29
CA GLY A 184 -11.16 11.09 -13.08
C GLY A 184 -9.73 11.02 -13.63
N GLY A 185 -8.75 11.14 -12.76
CA GLY A 185 -7.41 10.65 -13.03
C GLY A 185 -7.46 9.14 -12.98
N GLU A 186 -7.20 8.48 -14.09
CA GLU A 186 -7.11 7.04 -14.19
C GLU A 186 -5.90 6.53 -13.41
N PHE A 187 -6.02 6.43 -12.10
CA PHE A 187 -5.12 5.60 -11.33
C PHE A 187 -5.69 4.19 -11.37
N TYR A 188 -5.08 3.35 -12.20
CA TYR A 188 -5.47 1.95 -12.32
C TYR A 188 -5.20 1.21 -11.01
N THR A 189 -6.27 0.94 -10.26
CA THR A 189 -6.21 -0.03 -9.17
C THR A 189 -6.36 -1.40 -9.81
N PRO A 190 -5.34 -2.26 -9.82
CA PRO A 190 -5.50 -3.60 -10.35
C PRO A 190 -6.59 -4.30 -9.54
N ARG A 191 -7.70 -4.69 -10.18
CA ARG A 191 -8.80 -5.43 -9.52
C ARG A 191 -8.33 -6.71 -8.83
N SER A 192 -7.17 -7.24 -9.23
CA SER A 192 -6.48 -8.37 -8.61
C SER A 192 -5.92 -8.05 -7.22
N VAL A 193 -5.70 -6.79 -6.88
CA VAL A 193 -5.20 -6.36 -5.55
C VAL A 193 -6.34 -6.19 -4.55
N VAL A 194 -7.56 -5.95 -5.04
CA VAL A 194 -8.76 -5.69 -4.20
C VAL A 194 -9.56 -6.97 -3.93
N ARG A 195 -9.27 -8.05 -4.64
CA ARG A 195 -9.92 -9.36 -4.47
C ARG A 195 -8.91 -10.41 -4.03
N VAL A 196 -8.57 -10.39 -2.76
CA VAL A 196 -8.03 -11.56 -2.05
C VAL A 196 -8.77 -11.69 -0.73
#